data_1ce5167081b08e9abfb52ba39b82a68c
#
_entry.id   1ce5167081b08e9abfb52ba39b82a68c
#
_cell.length_a   1.000
_cell.length_b   1.000
_cell.length_c   1.000
_cell.angle_alpha   90.00
_cell.angle_beta   90.00
_cell.angle_gamma   90.00
#
_symmetry.space_group_name_H-M   'P 1'
#
loop_
_entity.id
_entity.type
_entity.pdbx_description
1 polymer ?
#
loop_
_entity_poly.entity_id
_entity_poly.type
_entity_poly.pdbx_seq_one_letter_code
_entity_poly.pdbx_strand_id
1 'polypeptide(L)'
;MKKRRLIRMLVVYSKTFYFLDKARQRGATYEAGLELEKELNPTRKSRTRPIRVVFIPTRRDQLLSALAEGRGDIAAANLTITPERRSMVEFTAPIARNIQEILVTRRDAPAIKSVEELSGTSVFVRRSSSYFASLKALNSRFAAQRKTLVKVVLADENLEDEDILEMVNAGLVAATIVDSHVAEFWRQIFTNITLQSAVVVRSEGAIAWAMRKNSPKLKATLDAFIVKHGIGKPTGNTLLRRYLQDTKWARSATAASDMQRFGDLAKYFQKYAEQYQFDWLLLIAMGYQESGLNQAVRSRAGAIGVMQMMPKTARSPSVNIRDIHLTEPNIHAGVKYLRVLVDEYFDDPGIDALNRQLFAFAAYNAGPTRTQQLRREAAAQGLDANKWFDNVELVAAKRIGRETVQFVSNVFKYYIAYKLSVERTEEREAAKKKPV
;
A
#
# COMPACT_ATOMS: atom_id res chain seq x y z
N MET A 1 -8.14 13.37 -24.59
CA MET A 1 -9.04 13.56 -23.43
C MET A 1 -10.45 14.01 -23.81
N LYS A 2 -10.66 15.18 -24.45
CA LYS A 2 -12.03 15.63 -24.79
C LYS A 2 -12.80 14.65 -25.67
N LYS A 3 -12.20 14.02 -26.69
CA LYS A 3 -12.87 12.99 -27.50
C LYS A 3 -13.24 11.74 -26.69
N ARG A 4 -12.36 11.25 -25.79
CA ARG A 4 -12.59 10.06 -24.93
C ARG A 4 -13.47 10.37 -23.73
N ARG A 5 -13.63 11.64 -23.33
CA ARG A 5 -14.38 12.11 -22.16
C ARG A 5 -13.94 11.41 -20.86
N LEU A 6 -12.68 11.05 -20.79
CA LEU A 6 -12.08 10.30 -19.72
C LEU A 6 -10.70 10.85 -19.38
N ILE A 7 -10.44 11.04 -18.09
CA ILE A 7 -9.12 11.29 -17.52
C ILE A 7 -8.78 10.09 -16.64
N ARG A 8 -7.64 9.47 -16.92
CA ARG A 8 -7.09 8.36 -16.14
C ARG A 8 -6.10 8.93 -15.13
N MET A 9 -6.46 8.85 -13.86
CA MET A 9 -5.62 9.30 -12.75
C MET A 9 -4.96 8.08 -12.11
N LEU A 10 -3.64 7.97 -12.27
CA LEU A 10 -2.84 6.96 -11.59
C LEU A 10 -2.69 7.37 -10.11
N VAL A 11 -3.01 6.46 -9.22
CA VAL A 11 -2.96 6.65 -7.76
C VAL A 11 -2.29 5.46 -7.10
N VAL A 12 -1.69 5.67 -5.93
CA VAL A 12 -1.20 4.56 -5.09
C VAL A 12 -2.22 4.23 -4.01
N TYR A 13 -2.30 2.97 -3.62
CA TYR A 13 -3.05 2.59 -2.43
C TYR A 13 -2.35 3.12 -1.19
N SER A 14 -2.99 4.08 -0.52
CA SER A 14 -2.46 4.75 0.66
C SER A 14 -3.61 5.02 1.61
N LYS A 15 -3.44 4.72 2.88
CA LYS A 15 -4.46 4.96 3.91
C LYS A 15 -4.88 6.42 4.02
N THR A 16 -4.05 7.37 3.54
CA THR A 16 -4.33 8.81 3.54
C THR A 16 -4.86 9.32 2.21
N PHE A 17 -4.24 8.89 1.10
CA PHE A 17 -4.45 9.54 -0.20
C PHE A 17 -5.46 8.83 -1.09
N TYR A 18 -5.47 7.50 -1.11
CA TYR A 18 -6.43 6.71 -1.87
C TYR A 18 -6.63 5.31 -1.28
N PHE A 19 -7.79 5.02 -0.74
CA PHE A 19 -8.12 3.73 -0.13
C PHE A 19 -9.61 3.38 -0.32
N LEU A 20 -9.97 2.16 0.07
CA LEU A 20 -11.37 1.72 0.14
C LEU A 20 -11.84 1.63 1.59
N ASP A 21 -13.01 2.22 1.82
CA ASP A 21 -13.77 2.06 3.05
C ASP A 21 -15.09 1.35 2.70
N LYS A 22 -15.22 0.08 3.09
CA LYS A 22 -16.43 -0.71 2.82
C LYS A 22 -16.87 -0.61 1.35
N ALA A 23 -15.96 -0.88 0.43
CA ALA A 23 -16.14 -0.78 -1.02
C ALA A 23 -16.30 0.67 -1.58
N ARG A 24 -16.27 1.71 -0.74
CA ARG A 24 -16.30 3.10 -1.19
C ARG A 24 -14.89 3.64 -1.35
N GLN A 25 -14.62 4.27 -2.48
CA GLN A 25 -13.36 4.97 -2.68
C GLN A 25 -13.30 6.21 -1.77
N ARG A 26 -12.19 6.40 -1.11
CA ARG A 26 -11.90 7.52 -0.22
C ARG A 26 -10.43 7.95 -0.32
N GLY A 27 -10.11 9.07 0.29
CA GLY A 27 -8.76 9.61 0.38
C GLY A 27 -8.65 11.00 -0.19
N ALA A 28 -7.63 11.74 0.24
CA ALA A 28 -7.44 13.13 -0.17
C ALA A 28 -7.30 13.27 -1.70
N THR A 29 -6.55 12.35 -2.34
CA THR A 29 -6.38 12.33 -3.81
C THR A 29 -7.68 11.97 -4.52
N TYR A 30 -8.45 11.03 -3.98
CA TYR A 30 -9.74 10.64 -4.57
C TYR A 30 -10.71 11.82 -4.57
N GLU A 31 -10.90 12.48 -3.43
CA GLU A 31 -11.82 13.61 -3.36
C GLU A 31 -11.35 14.81 -4.19
N ALA A 32 -10.03 15.07 -4.22
CA ALA A 32 -9.47 16.10 -5.12
C ALA A 32 -9.73 15.78 -6.60
N GLY A 33 -9.66 14.50 -6.99
CA GLY A 33 -10.01 14.07 -8.35
C GLY A 33 -11.50 14.23 -8.66
N LEU A 34 -12.39 14.03 -7.69
CA LEU A 34 -13.83 14.32 -7.85
C LEU A 34 -14.11 15.82 -7.99
N GLU A 35 -13.39 16.67 -7.24
CA GLU A 35 -13.49 18.14 -7.42
C GLU A 35 -12.97 18.57 -8.79
N LEU A 36 -11.89 17.96 -9.29
CA LEU A 36 -11.43 18.16 -10.66
C LEU A 36 -12.51 17.74 -11.69
N GLU A 37 -13.18 16.61 -11.48
CA GLU A 37 -14.30 16.18 -12.34
C GLU A 37 -15.41 17.23 -12.37
N LYS A 38 -15.80 17.80 -11.23
CA LYS A 38 -16.81 18.85 -11.14
C LYS A 38 -16.38 20.12 -11.89
N GLU A 39 -15.14 20.54 -11.70
CA GLU A 39 -14.55 21.73 -12.36
C GLU A 39 -14.52 21.58 -13.88
N LEU A 40 -14.26 20.35 -14.37
CA LEU A 40 -14.28 20.03 -15.80
C LEU A 40 -15.68 20.00 -16.41
N ASN A 41 -16.72 19.96 -15.59
CA ASN A 41 -18.12 19.86 -15.99
C ASN A 41 -19.02 20.95 -15.39
N PRO A 42 -18.69 22.25 -15.58
CA PRO A 42 -19.37 23.35 -14.87
C PRO A 42 -20.80 23.58 -15.35
N THR A 43 -21.11 23.32 -16.63
CA THR A 43 -22.41 23.64 -17.24
C THR A 43 -23.37 22.46 -17.24
N ARG A 44 -24.71 22.71 -17.33
CA ARG A 44 -25.73 21.68 -17.49
C ARG A 44 -25.43 20.78 -18.71
N LYS A 45 -25.02 21.38 -19.84
CA LYS A 45 -24.66 20.66 -21.07
C LYS A 45 -23.44 19.74 -20.85
N SER A 46 -22.41 20.20 -20.15
CA SER A 46 -21.24 19.35 -19.83
C SER A 46 -21.60 18.22 -18.86
N ARG A 47 -22.54 18.43 -17.94
CA ARG A 47 -23.02 17.40 -17.01
C ARG A 47 -23.86 16.32 -17.69
N THR A 48 -24.55 16.61 -18.77
CA THR A 48 -25.27 15.60 -19.56
C THR A 48 -24.34 14.60 -20.23
N ARG A 49 -23.13 15.05 -20.63
CA ARG A 49 -22.08 14.21 -21.23
C ARG A 49 -20.73 14.53 -20.54
N PRO A 50 -20.54 14.15 -19.29
CA PRO A 50 -19.41 14.60 -18.46
C PRO A 50 -18.08 13.99 -18.91
N ILE A 51 -16.99 14.73 -18.67
CA ILE A 51 -15.66 14.16 -18.59
C ILE A 51 -15.56 13.46 -17.23
N ARG A 52 -15.18 12.19 -17.21
CA ARG A 52 -15.03 11.41 -16.00
C ARG A 52 -13.58 11.29 -15.60
N VAL A 53 -13.29 11.36 -14.30
CA VAL A 53 -12.01 10.99 -13.72
C VAL A 53 -12.09 9.54 -13.25
N VAL A 54 -11.24 8.68 -13.81
CA VAL A 54 -11.14 7.28 -13.43
C VAL A 54 -9.81 7.06 -12.71
N PHE A 55 -9.90 6.54 -11.49
CA PHE A 55 -8.73 6.25 -10.67
C PHE A 55 -8.18 4.88 -11.03
N ILE A 56 -6.88 4.81 -11.32
CA ILE A 56 -6.18 3.58 -11.68
C ILE A 56 -5.10 3.36 -10.62
N PRO A 57 -5.32 2.42 -9.70
CA PRO A 57 -4.31 2.03 -8.74
C PRO A 57 -3.07 1.52 -9.47
N THR A 58 -1.92 2.02 -9.04
CA THR A 58 -0.64 1.73 -9.66
C THR A 58 0.40 1.66 -8.56
N ARG A 59 1.32 0.70 -8.63
CA ARG A 59 2.42 0.60 -7.69
C ARG A 59 3.34 1.82 -7.82
N ARG A 60 3.90 2.27 -6.70
CA ARG A 60 4.63 3.55 -6.65
C ARG A 60 5.83 3.60 -7.60
N ASP A 61 6.61 2.55 -7.68
CA ASP A 61 7.78 2.45 -8.57
C ASP A 61 7.40 2.46 -10.05
N GLN A 62 6.18 2.02 -10.40
CA GLN A 62 5.65 1.98 -11.76
C GLN A 62 4.91 3.26 -12.16
N LEU A 63 4.64 4.16 -11.21
CA LEU A 63 3.73 5.28 -11.41
C LEU A 63 4.18 6.22 -12.54
N LEU A 64 5.46 6.61 -12.55
CA LEU A 64 5.99 7.56 -13.53
C LEU A 64 6.25 6.91 -14.89
N SER A 65 6.73 5.66 -14.93
CA SER A 65 6.87 4.91 -16.17
C SER A 65 5.51 4.65 -16.82
N ALA A 66 4.51 4.21 -16.06
CA ALA A 66 3.15 4.05 -16.54
C ALA A 66 2.53 5.32 -17.10
N LEU A 67 2.85 6.47 -16.48
CA LEU A 67 2.41 7.77 -16.96
C LEU A 67 3.11 8.13 -18.29
N ALA A 68 4.43 7.97 -18.39
CA ALA A 68 5.21 8.23 -19.59
C ALA A 68 4.77 7.36 -20.77
N GLU A 69 4.49 6.07 -20.52
CA GLU A 69 3.96 5.10 -21.49
C GLU A 69 2.50 5.35 -21.91
N GLY A 70 1.83 6.32 -21.29
CA GLY A 70 0.45 6.65 -21.64
C GLY A 70 -0.60 5.75 -21.03
N ARG A 71 -0.27 4.94 -20.01
CA ARG A 71 -1.24 4.15 -19.25
C ARG A 71 -2.15 5.02 -18.37
N GLY A 72 -1.69 6.23 -17.99
CA GLY A 72 -2.46 7.27 -17.30
C GLY A 72 -2.36 8.63 -17.98
N ASP A 73 -3.14 9.59 -17.52
CA ASP A 73 -3.09 10.98 -17.98
C ASP A 73 -2.53 11.91 -16.90
N ILE A 74 -2.79 11.58 -15.63
CA ILE A 74 -2.30 12.26 -14.42
C ILE A 74 -1.77 11.19 -13.46
N ALA A 75 -0.69 11.48 -12.74
CA ALA A 75 -0.26 10.71 -11.57
C ALA A 75 -0.37 11.59 -10.32
N ALA A 76 -1.10 11.11 -9.32
CA ALA A 76 -1.43 11.84 -8.09
C ALA A 76 -1.19 10.97 -6.86
N ALA A 77 0.01 11.06 -6.26
CA ALA A 77 0.48 10.14 -5.22
C ALA A 77 1.47 10.79 -4.23
N ASN A 78 1.24 12.03 -3.82
CA ASN A 78 2.19 12.76 -2.95
C ASN A 78 3.62 12.75 -3.53
N LEU A 79 3.75 13.17 -4.79
CA LEU A 79 5.02 13.10 -5.51
C LEU A 79 5.88 14.33 -5.25
N THR A 80 7.02 14.14 -4.62
CA THR A 80 8.06 15.17 -4.50
C THR A 80 8.66 15.45 -5.89
N ILE A 81 8.74 16.71 -6.26
CA ILE A 81 9.40 17.16 -7.48
C ILE A 81 10.91 16.98 -7.31
N THR A 82 11.53 16.19 -8.18
CA THR A 82 13.00 16.07 -8.27
C THR A 82 13.50 16.23 -9.69
N PRO A 83 14.79 16.59 -9.89
CA PRO A 83 15.37 16.69 -11.24
C PRO A 83 15.19 15.41 -12.07
N GLU A 84 15.44 14.23 -11.46
CA GLU A 84 15.27 12.94 -12.13
C GLU A 84 13.83 12.73 -12.60
N ARG A 85 12.85 13.01 -11.72
CA ARG A 85 11.43 12.88 -12.07
C ARG A 85 11.02 13.87 -13.15
N ARG A 86 11.54 15.11 -13.11
CA ARG A 86 11.33 16.11 -14.17
C ARG A 86 11.92 15.69 -15.53
N SER A 87 12.95 14.87 -15.55
CA SER A 87 13.47 14.31 -16.80
C SER A 87 12.49 13.37 -17.49
N MET A 88 11.62 12.70 -16.73
CA MET A 88 10.64 11.71 -17.22
C MET A 88 9.26 12.32 -17.50
N VAL A 89 8.78 13.20 -16.63
CA VAL A 89 7.41 13.72 -16.64
C VAL A 89 7.37 15.23 -16.46
N GLU A 90 6.21 15.83 -16.71
CA GLU A 90 5.90 17.23 -16.39
C GLU A 90 5.11 17.28 -15.08
N PHE A 91 5.32 18.33 -14.28
CA PHE A 91 4.60 18.56 -13.03
C PHE A 91 3.65 19.76 -13.11
N THR A 92 2.56 19.69 -12.35
CA THR A 92 1.70 20.85 -12.10
C THR A 92 2.43 21.89 -11.25
N ALA A 93 1.80 23.05 -11.07
CA ALA A 93 2.11 23.93 -9.95
C ALA A 93 2.09 23.10 -8.64
N PRO A 94 3.02 23.37 -7.69
CA PRO A 94 3.05 22.65 -6.42
C PRO A 94 1.76 22.77 -5.64
N ILE A 95 1.27 21.63 -5.12
CA ILE A 95 0.15 21.53 -4.18
C ILE A 95 0.61 21.96 -2.78
N ALA A 96 1.83 21.56 -2.40
CA ALA A 96 2.49 21.93 -1.16
C ALA A 96 3.96 22.29 -1.41
N ARG A 97 4.50 23.19 -0.58
CA ARG A 97 5.88 23.67 -0.63
C ARG A 97 6.52 23.55 0.77
N ASN A 98 7.82 23.73 0.81
CA ASN A 98 8.61 23.71 2.05
C ASN A 98 8.46 22.41 2.82
N ILE A 99 8.30 21.30 2.10
CA ILE A 99 8.23 19.97 2.68
C ILE A 99 9.65 19.51 3.02
N GLN A 100 9.83 19.06 4.25
CA GLN A 100 11.08 18.49 4.73
C GLN A 100 10.99 16.96 4.73
N GLU A 101 12.07 16.30 4.35
CA GLU A 101 12.26 14.87 4.55
C GLU A 101 12.98 14.68 5.88
N ILE A 102 12.30 14.15 6.88
CA ILE A 102 12.78 14.03 8.27
C ILE A 102 12.94 12.58 8.70
N LEU A 103 13.85 12.36 9.64
CA LEU A 103 14.03 11.05 10.28
C LEU A 103 12.89 10.78 11.27
N VAL A 104 12.39 9.56 11.24
CA VAL A 104 11.47 9.02 12.24
C VAL A 104 12.06 7.75 12.83
N THR A 105 12.11 7.69 14.15
CA THR A 105 12.61 6.57 14.92
C THR A 105 11.56 6.05 15.87
N ARG A 106 11.81 4.92 16.53
CA ARG A 106 11.04 4.50 17.68
C ARG A 106 11.21 5.47 18.85
N ARG A 107 10.19 5.59 19.70
CA ARG A 107 10.17 6.52 20.84
C ARG A 107 11.27 6.27 21.86
N ASP A 108 11.63 5.01 22.07
CA ASP A 108 12.68 4.56 22.99
C ASP A 108 14.09 4.51 22.36
N ALA A 109 14.21 4.89 21.09
CA ALA A 109 15.50 5.00 20.43
C ALA A 109 16.28 6.24 20.93
N PRO A 110 17.62 6.19 20.93
CA PRO A 110 18.43 7.37 21.24
C PRO A 110 18.07 8.56 20.36
N ALA A 111 18.04 9.75 20.95
CA ALA A 111 17.80 10.98 20.20
C ALA A 111 18.96 11.24 19.23
N ILE A 112 18.64 11.49 17.97
CA ILE A 112 19.60 11.89 16.93
C ILE A 112 19.42 13.39 16.70
N LYS A 113 20.46 14.17 16.90
CA LYS A 113 20.40 15.64 16.97
C LYS A 113 20.81 16.33 15.68
N SER A 114 21.46 15.61 14.77
CA SER A 114 21.95 16.17 13.51
C SER A 114 21.95 15.13 12.40
N VAL A 115 22.01 15.58 11.15
CA VAL A 115 22.14 14.69 9.97
C VAL A 115 23.47 13.93 10.02
N GLU A 116 24.50 14.50 10.62
CA GLU A 116 25.83 13.90 10.77
C GLU A 116 25.81 12.65 11.64
N GLU A 117 24.92 12.58 12.63
CA GLU A 117 24.75 11.43 13.52
C GLU A 117 24.04 10.24 12.84
N LEU A 118 23.55 10.43 11.60
CA LEU A 118 23.09 9.30 10.79
C LEU A 118 24.23 8.38 10.32
N SER A 119 25.48 8.83 10.42
CA SER A 119 26.65 8.02 10.04
C SER A 119 26.63 6.67 10.75
N GLY A 120 26.69 5.56 10.00
CA GLY A 120 26.67 4.19 10.53
C GLY A 120 25.28 3.67 10.95
N THR A 121 24.23 4.49 10.92
CA THR A 121 22.87 4.04 11.25
C THR A 121 22.20 3.30 10.09
N SER A 122 21.15 2.54 10.41
CA SER A 122 20.34 1.84 9.40
C SER A 122 19.01 2.57 9.20
N VAL A 123 18.68 2.86 7.95
CA VAL A 123 17.43 3.56 7.56
C VAL A 123 16.68 2.75 6.51
N PHE A 124 15.38 2.52 6.73
CA PHE A 124 14.53 1.68 5.91
C PHE A 124 13.64 2.54 5.01
N VAL A 125 13.84 2.48 3.68
CA VAL A 125 13.11 3.29 2.69
C VAL A 125 12.92 2.52 1.38
N ARG A 126 11.88 2.87 0.62
CA ARG A 126 11.70 2.34 -0.75
C ARG A 126 12.73 2.92 -1.71
N ARG A 127 13.17 2.10 -2.64
CA ARG A 127 14.07 2.55 -3.73
C ARG A 127 13.45 3.66 -4.59
N SER A 128 12.13 3.60 -4.85
CA SER A 128 11.41 4.58 -5.68
C SER A 128 11.12 5.90 -4.97
N SER A 129 11.35 5.99 -3.65
CA SER A 129 11.10 7.20 -2.86
C SER A 129 12.14 8.31 -3.15
N SER A 130 11.75 9.58 -2.93
CA SER A 130 12.71 10.69 -2.90
C SER A 130 13.70 10.55 -1.76
N TYR A 131 13.31 9.91 -0.68
CA TYR A 131 14.12 9.63 0.50
C TYR A 131 15.37 8.80 0.18
N PHE A 132 15.22 7.78 -0.69
CA PHE A 132 16.37 7.00 -1.18
C PHE A 132 17.38 7.88 -1.93
N ALA A 133 16.89 8.77 -2.81
CA ALA A 133 17.76 9.71 -3.53
C ALA A 133 18.47 10.67 -2.55
N SER A 134 17.77 11.16 -1.53
CA SER A 134 18.33 12.02 -0.48
C SER A 134 19.40 11.31 0.35
N LEU A 135 19.14 10.06 0.76
CA LEU A 135 20.12 9.24 1.48
C LEU A 135 21.35 8.90 0.62
N LYS A 136 21.15 8.66 -0.70
CA LYS A 136 22.25 8.47 -1.62
C LYS A 136 23.14 9.72 -1.72
N ALA A 137 22.53 10.90 -1.83
CA ALA A 137 23.26 12.18 -1.84
C ALA A 137 24.00 12.43 -0.51
N LEU A 138 23.34 12.12 0.62
CA LEU A 138 23.96 12.18 1.95
C LEU A 138 25.17 11.23 2.05
N ASN A 139 25.03 9.99 1.59
CA ASN A 139 26.12 9.02 1.58
C ASN A 139 27.28 9.44 0.69
N SER A 140 27.03 10.10 -0.44
CA SER A 140 28.11 10.70 -1.26
C SER A 140 28.87 11.77 -0.48
N ARG A 141 28.17 12.62 0.28
CA ARG A 141 28.78 13.62 1.17
C ARG A 141 29.58 12.97 2.30
N PHE A 142 29.05 11.92 2.94
CA PHE A 142 29.75 11.19 4.00
C PHE A 142 31.01 10.49 3.47
N ALA A 143 30.96 9.89 2.29
CA ALA A 143 32.14 9.30 1.65
C ALA A 143 33.24 10.34 1.42
N ALA A 144 32.91 11.53 0.91
CA ALA A 144 33.86 12.64 0.73
C ALA A 144 34.47 13.12 2.06
N GLN A 145 33.71 13.00 3.17
CA GLN A 145 34.15 13.33 4.52
C GLN A 145 34.81 12.15 5.28
N ARG A 146 34.98 11.01 4.63
CA ARG A 146 35.50 9.76 5.22
C ARG A 146 34.70 9.27 6.45
N LYS A 147 33.40 9.57 6.48
CA LYS A 147 32.46 9.08 7.51
C LYS A 147 31.88 7.73 7.10
N THR A 148 31.45 6.93 8.07
CA THR A 148 30.70 5.70 7.83
C THR A 148 29.38 6.04 7.14
N LEU A 149 29.04 5.30 6.10
CA LEU A 149 27.80 5.53 5.33
C LEU A 149 26.56 5.12 6.13
N VAL A 150 25.44 5.77 5.86
CA VAL A 150 24.13 5.28 6.29
C VAL A 150 23.84 3.96 5.59
N LYS A 151 23.48 2.92 6.32
CA LYS A 151 23.05 1.63 5.78
C LYS A 151 21.60 1.77 5.32
N VAL A 152 21.42 1.95 4.01
CA VAL A 152 20.07 2.02 3.42
C VAL A 152 19.52 0.61 3.24
N VAL A 153 18.48 0.28 4.00
CA VAL A 153 17.74 -0.98 3.89
C VAL A 153 16.50 -0.76 3.02
N LEU A 154 16.36 -1.57 1.97
CA LEU A 154 15.30 -1.37 1.00
C LEU A 154 13.99 -1.99 1.47
N ALA A 155 12.95 -1.16 1.53
CA ALA A 155 11.57 -1.59 1.71
C ALA A 155 11.00 -2.16 0.41
N ASP A 156 10.03 -3.07 0.53
CA ASP A 156 9.24 -3.53 -0.61
C ASP A 156 8.42 -2.37 -1.21
N GLU A 157 8.33 -2.33 -2.53
CA GLU A 157 7.65 -1.24 -3.27
C GLU A 157 6.12 -1.26 -3.13
N ASN A 158 5.54 -2.30 -2.55
CA ASN A 158 4.12 -2.36 -2.20
C ASN A 158 3.79 -1.70 -0.86
N LEU A 159 4.81 -1.34 -0.06
CA LEU A 159 4.63 -0.59 1.19
C LEU A 159 4.51 0.91 0.89
N GLU A 160 3.61 1.61 1.56
CA GLU A 160 3.54 3.06 1.58
C GLU A 160 4.22 3.64 2.83
N ASP A 161 4.37 4.96 2.89
CA ASP A 161 5.08 5.62 3.99
C ASP A 161 4.45 5.32 5.35
N GLU A 162 3.12 5.29 5.41
CA GLU A 162 2.39 4.92 6.62
C GLU A 162 2.59 3.46 7.04
N ASP A 163 2.81 2.56 6.10
CA ASP A 163 3.09 1.16 6.41
C ASP A 163 4.49 1.02 7.03
N ILE A 164 5.47 1.77 6.53
CA ILE A 164 6.82 1.80 7.09
C ILE A 164 6.83 2.48 8.47
N LEU A 165 6.08 3.56 8.66
CA LEU A 165 5.91 4.20 9.99
C LEU A 165 5.25 3.24 10.99
N GLU A 166 4.29 2.44 10.54
CA GLU A 166 3.69 1.38 11.35
C GLU A 166 4.73 0.34 11.79
N MET A 167 5.64 -0.05 10.90
CA MET A 167 6.73 -0.97 11.21
C MET A 167 7.73 -0.36 12.20
N VAL A 168 8.04 0.93 12.11
CA VAL A 168 8.83 1.64 13.13
C VAL A 168 8.12 1.64 14.47
N ASN A 169 6.83 1.97 14.48
CA ASN A 169 5.99 1.97 15.71
C ASN A 169 5.98 0.61 16.41
N ALA A 170 5.97 -0.47 15.65
CA ALA A 170 6.01 -1.84 16.16
C ALA A 170 7.43 -2.33 16.51
N GLY A 171 8.46 -1.55 16.18
CA GLY A 171 9.86 -1.93 16.41
C GLY A 171 10.43 -2.96 15.44
N LEU A 172 9.75 -3.18 14.30
CA LEU A 172 10.23 -4.08 13.24
C LEU A 172 11.37 -3.48 12.44
N VAL A 173 11.40 -2.16 12.29
CA VAL A 173 12.50 -1.42 11.70
C VAL A 173 12.92 -0.28 12.64
N ALA A 174 14.21 0.06 12.67
CA ALA A 174 14.75 1.01 13.63
C ALA A 174 14.37 2.45 13.29
N ALA A 175 14.45 2.82 12.00
CA ALA A 175 14.27 4.19 11.53
C ALA A 175 13.83 4.23 10.07
N THR A 176 13.15 5.31 9.71
CA THR A 176 12.80 5.65 8.33
C THR A 176 12.92 7.15 8.08
N ILE A 177 12.93 7.54 6.82
CA ILE A 177 12.77 8.93 6.38
C ILE A 177 11.41 9.06 5.71
N VAL A 178 10.68 10.11 6.05
CA VAL A 178 9.41 10.46 5.41
C VAL A 178 9.23 11.97 5.34
N ASP A 179 8.30 12.42 4.51
CA ASP A 179 7.88 13.84 4.45
C ASP A 179 7.31 14.27 5.81
N SER A 180 7.69 15.46 6.27
CA SER A 180 7.31 16.00 7.59
C SER A 180 5.79 16.01 7.83
N HIS A 181 5.00 16.40 6.83
CA HIS A 181 3.53 16.42 6.95
C HIS A 181 2.92 15.01 7.09
N VAL A 182 3.54 13.98 6.49
CA VAL A 182 3.13 12.58 6.67
C VAL A 182 3.49 12.11 8.06
N ALA A 183 4.72 12.41 8.53
CA ALA A 183 5.18 12.05 9.86
C ALA A 183 4.33 12.70 10.97
N GLU A 184 4.02 14.00 10.85
CA GLU A 184 3.20 14.74 11.80
C GLU A 184 1.79 14.18 11.90
N PHE A 185 1.21 13.77 10.78
CA PHE A 185 -0.10 13.12 10.76
C PHE A 185 -0.06 11.79 11.50
N TRP A 186 0.82 10.88 11.09
CA TRP A 186 0.82 9.52 11.60
C TRP A 186 1.30 9.41 13.05
N ARG A 187 2.07 10.39 13.56
CA ARG A 187 2.41 10.49 14.98
C ARG A 187 1.18 10.58 15.90
N GLN A 188 0.07 11.09 15.41
CA GLN A 188 -1.18 11.15 16.18
C GLN A 188 -1.81 9.76 16.37
N ILE A 189 -1.38 8.79 15.59
CA ILE A 189 -1.90 7.41 15.53
C ILE A 189 -0.87 6.45 16.10
N PHE A 190 0.36 6.57 15.67
CA PHE A 190 1.49 5.74 16.10
C PHE A 190 2.20 6.40 17.30
N THR A 191 1.82 5.97 18.50
CA THR A 191 2.27 6.60 19.76
C THR A 191 3.71 6.25 20.13
N ASN A 192 4.30 5.22 19.51
CA ASN A 192 5.66 4.75 19.79
C ASN A 192 6.70 5.24 18.78
N ILE A 193 6.36 6.27 17.99
CA ILE A 193 7.32 6.92 17.10
C ILE A 193 7.73 8.29 17.62
N THR A 194 8.96 8.72 17.27
CA THR A 194 9.49 10.05 17.54
C THR A 194 9.95 10.68 16.21
N LEU A 195 9.52 11.89 15.97
CA LEU A 195 9.98 12.70 14.86
C LEU A 195 11.27 13.41 15.28
N GLN A 196 12.37 13.09 14.61
CA GLN A 196 13.67 13.72 14.83
C GLN A 196 13.75 14.98 13.95
N SER A 197 13.02 16.03 14.33
CA SER A 197 12.83 17.25 13.51
C SER A 197 14.12 18.01 13.22
N ALA A 198 15.18 17.79 14.02
CA ALA A 198 16.51 18.34 13.77
C ALA A 198 17.25 17.60 12.62
N VAL A 199 16.80 16.40 12.26
CA VAL A 199 17.43 15.55 11.23
C VAL A 199 16.67 15.68 9.93
N VAL A 200 17.04 16.69 9.14
CA VAL A 200 16.43 17.00 7.84
C VAL A 200 17.39 16.59 6.74
N VAL A 201 17.06 15.55 5.97
CA VAL A 201 17.90 15.07 4.85
C VAL A 201 17.66 15.84 3.55
N ARG A 202 16.49 16.46 3.44
CA ARG A 202 16.13 17.39 2.38
C ARG A 202 15.21 18.47 2.94
N SER A 203 15.45 19.73 2.58
CA SER A 203 14.58 20.88 2.81
C SER A 203 13.95 21.36 1.49
N GLU A 204 12.97 22.23 1.61
CA GLU A 204 12.33 22.93 0.48
C GLU A 204 11.69 22.02 -0.57
N GLY A 205 11.30 20.80 -0.19
CA GLY A 205 10.57 19.88 -1.05
C GLY A 205 9.26 20.49 -1.55
N ALA A 206 8.86 20.17 -2.78
CA ALA A 206 7.59 20.57 -3.35
C ALA A 206 6.83 19.33 -3.84
N ILE A 207 5.56 19.21 -3.44
CA ILE A 207 4.66 18.11 -3.84
C ILE A 207 3.78 18.59 -4.97
N ALA A 208 3.64 17.79 -6.03
CA ALA A 208 2.78 18.09 -7.17
C ALA A 208 2.16 16.83 -7.79
N TRP A 209 1.15 17.04 -8.63
CA TRP A 209 0.71 16.02 -9.56
C TRP A 209 1.61 15.99 -10.78
N ALA A 210 1.76 14.82 -11.39
CA ALA A 210 2.56 14.66 -12.62
C ALA A 210 1.67 14.35 -13.82
N MET A 211 2.13 14.70 -14.99
CA MET A 211 1.53 14.38 -16.29
C MET A 211 2.61 14.10 -17.32
N ARG A 212 2.22 13.54 -18.49
CA ARG A 212 3.17 13.36 -19.58
C ARG A 212 3.70 14.71 -20.08
N LYS A 213 4.95 14.70 -20.47
CA LYS A 213 5.56 15.85 -21.19
C LYS A 213 4.73 16.24 -22.41
N ASN A 214 4.91 17.45 -22.87
CA ASN A 214 4.23 18.01 -24.06
C ASN A 214 2.69 18.00 -23.96
N SER A 215 2.16 18.23 -22.74
CA SER A 215 0.71 18.29 -22.45
C SER A 215 0.27 19.70 -21.98
N PRO A 216 0.56 20.80 -22.73
CA PRO A 216 0.38 22.18 -22.23
C PRO A 216 -1.07 22.52 -21.85
N LYS A 217 -2.07 22.01 -22.59
CA LYS A 217 -3.48 22.23 -22.27
C LYS A 217 -3.91 21.52 -20.98
N LEU A 218 -3.40 20.32 -20.74
CA LEU A 218 -3.64 19.61 -19.48
C LEU A 218 -2.96 20.33 -18.33
N LYS A 219 -1.69 20.73 -18.51
CA LYS A 219 -0.95 21.48 -17.50
C LYS A 219 -1.69 22.77 -17.10
N ALA A 220 -2.08 23.60 -18.03
CA ALA A 220 -2.80 24.84 -17.76
C ALA A 220 -4.12 24.58 -16.99
N THR A 221 -4.86 23.51 -17.34
CA THR A 221 -6.09 23.14 -16.65
C THR A 221 -5.82 22.70 -15.20
N LEU A 222 -4.80 21.87 -14.98
CA LEU A 222 -4.45 21.38 -13.65
C LEU A 222 -3.83 22.48 -12.79
N ASP A 223 -3.00 23.34 -13.34
CA ASP A 223 -2.41 24.48 -12.62
C ASP A 223 -3.51 25.44 -12.13
N ALA A 224 -4.49 25.77 -12.97
CA ALA A 224 -5.65 26.56 -12.59
C ALA A 224 -6.46 25.88 -11.46
N PHE A 225 -6.65 24.56 -11.55
CA PHE A 225 -7.31 23.80 -10.52
C PHE A 225 -6.54 23.84 -9.19
N ILE A 226 -5.22 23.63 -9.20
CA ILE A 226 -4.38 23.68 -7.99
C ILE A 226 -4.40 25.07 -7.34
N VAL A 227 -4.32 26.15 -8.14
CA VAL A 227 -4.41 27.52 -7.63
C VAL A 227 -5.74 27.76 -6.90
N LYS A 228 -6.83 27.18 -7.38
CA LYS A 228 -8.18 27.36 -6.83
C LYS A 228 -8.48 26.45 -5.65
N HIS A 229 -7.97 25.21 -5.65
CA HIS A 229 -8.38 24.14 -4.73
C HIS A 229 -7.22 23.52 -3.93
N GLY A 230 -5.98 23.96 -4.11
CA GLY A 230 -4.81 23.44 -3.41
C GLY A 230 -4.78 23.75 -1.91
N ILE A 231 -3.73 23.31 -1.24
CA ILE A 231 -3.49 23.60 0.19
C ILE A 231 -3.42 25.11 0.39
N GLY A 232 -3.98 25.61 1.49
CA GLY A 232 -4.17 27.03 1.76
C GLY A 232 -5.49 27.59 1.21
N LYS A 233 -6.26 26.81 0.44
CA LYS A 233 -7.60 27.15 -0.05
C LYS A 233 -8.67 26.34 0.71
N PRO A 234 -9.93 26.82 0.77
CA PRO A 234 -10.97 26.16 1.56
C PRO A 234 -11.14 24.68 1.27
N THR A 235 -11.17 24.30 -0.02
CA THR A 235 -11.31 22.90 -0.44
C THR A 235 -10.11 22.06 -0.01
N GLY A 236 -8.89 22.48 -0.31
CA GLY A 236 -7.67 21.74 0.05
C GLY A 236 -7.52 21.60 1.56
N ASN A 237 -7.79 22.67 2.33
CA ASN A 237 -7.75 22.62 3.79
C ASN A 237 -8.82 21.68 4.36
N THR A 238 -10.02 21.65 3.77
CA THR A 238 -11.09 20.72 4.20
C THR A 238 -10.71 19.28 3.94
N LEU A 239 -10.14 18.97 2.78
CA LEU A 239 -9.69 17.60 2.43
C LEU A 239 -8.58 17.13 3.37
N LEU A 240 -7.57 17.98 3.61
CA LEU A 240 -6.50 17.66 4.55
C LEU A 240 -7.05 17.39 5.95
N ARG A 241 -7.91 18.28 6.47
CA ARG A 241 -8.49 18.16 7.80
C ARG A 241 -9.27 16.85 7.94
N ARG A 242 -10.09 16.50 6.94
CA ARG A 242 -10.90 15.27 6.94
C ARG A 242 -10.05 14.01 7.04
N TYR A 243 -8.93 13.96 6.29
CA TYR A 243 -8.08 12.77 6.22
C TYR A 243 -6.95 12.77 7.24
N LEU A 244 -6.63 13.92 7.82
CA LEU A 244 -5.67 14.07 8.90
C LEU A 244 -6.29 13.91 10.30
N GLN A 245 -7.63 13.97 10.45
CA GLN A 245 -8.31 13.86 11.73
C GLN A 245 -9.01 12.51 11.96
N ASP A 246 -9.34 11.76 10.91
CA ASP A 246 -10.00 10.46 11.05
C ASP A 246 -8.96 9.34 11.16
N THR A 247 -8.77 8.87 12.39
CA THR A 247 -7.78 7.82 12.72
C THR A 247 -8.27 6.39 12.55
N LYS A 248 -9.55 6.18 12.16
CA LYS A 248 -10.14 4.83 12.06
C LYS A 248 -9.47 3.91 11.04
N TRP A 249 -8.75 4.47 10.08
CA TRP A 249 -8.09 3.75 9.00
C TRP A 249 -6.74 3.15 9.36
N ALA A 250 -6.15 3.63 10.46
CA ALA A 250 -4.81 3.26 10.87
C ALA A 250 -4.80 2.07 11.84
N ARG A 251 -5.56 1.03 11.54
CA ARG A 251 -5.39 -0.25 12.24
C ARG A 251 -4.05 -0.85 11.82
N SER A 252 -3.22 -1.09 12.80
CA SER A 252 -1.90 -1.65 12.64
C SER A 252 -1.94 -3.16 12.75
N ALA A 253 -1.43 -3.88 11.75
CA ALA A 253 -1.16 -5.32 11.85
C ALA A 253 -0.05 -5.63 12.87
N THR A 254 0.71 -4.62 13.24
CA THR A 254 1.88 -4.73 14.13
C THR A 254 1.66 -4.13 15.51
N ALA A 255 0.41 -3.72 15.86
CA ALA A 255 0.07 -3.31 17.22
C ALA A 255 0.31 -4.45 18.20
N ALA A 256 0.67 -4.14 19.45
CA ALA A 256 1.02 -5.14 20.47
C ALA A 256 -0.05 -6.23 20.63
N SER A 257 -1.35 -5.86 20.67
CA SER A 257 -2.47 -6.82 20.75
C SER A 257 -2.60 -7.72 19.51
N ASP A 258 -2.24 -7.21 18.33
CA ASP A 258 -2.31 -7.96 17.08
C ASP A 258 -1.11 -8.90 16.96
N MET A 259 0.07 -8.48 17.42
CA MET A 259 1.25 -9.36 17.51
C MET A 259 1.05 -10.50 18.49
N GLN A 260 0.34 -10.29 19.60
CA GLN A 260 -0.03 -11.36 20.52
C GLN A 260 -0.98 -12.36 19.84
N ARG A 261 -2.07 -11.89 19.23
CA ARG A 261 -2.97 -12.74 18.44
C ARG A 261 -2.29 -13.49 17.32
N PHE A 262 -1.32 -12.84 16.67
CA PHE A 262 -0.46 -13.48 15.68
C PHE A 262 0.27 -14.69 16.28
N GLY A 263 0.95 -14.53 17.43
CA GLY A 263 1.68 -15.60 18.12
C GLY A 263 0.75 -16.76 18.54
N ASP A 264 -0.41 -16.45 19.09
CA ASP A 264 -1.39 -17.43 19.57
C ASP A 264 -1.95 -18.33 18.44
N LEU A 265 -2.06 -17.79 17.23
CA LEU A 265 -2.65 -18.48 16.09
C LEU A 265 -1.62 -19.09 15.13
N ALA A 266 -0.35 -18.66 15.20
CA ALA A 266 0.70 -19.07 14.26
C ALA A 266 0.79 -20.60 14.11
N LYS A 267 0.67 -21.36 15.22
CA LYS A 267 0.69 -22.83 15.22
C LYS A 267 -0.35 -23.46 14.29
N TYR A 268 -1.56 -22.89 14.23
CA TYR A 268 -2.62 -23.43 13.36
C TYR A 268 -2.34 -23.10 11.90
N PHE A 269 -1.88 -21.87 11.63
CA PHE A 269 -1.52 -21.47 10.28
C PHE A 269 -0.31 -22.26 9.76
N GLN A 270 0.72 -22.49 10.59
CA GLN A 270 1.87 -23.35 10.24
C GLN A 270 1.45 -24.77 9.91
N LYS A 271 0.64 -25.42 10.81
CA LYS A 271 0.12 -26.76 10.61
C LYS A 271 -0.58 -26.93 9.26
N TYR A 272 -1.51 -26.03 8.94
CA TYR A 272 -2.29 -26.14 7.70
C TYR A 272 -1.56 -25.60 6.48
N ALA A 273 -0.60 -24.70 6.64
CA ALA A 273 0.30 -24.28 5.57
C ALA A 273 1.15 -25.44 5.08
N GLU A 274 1.75 -26.20 5.99
CA GLU A 274 2.50 -27.41 5.67
C GLU A 274 1.62 -28.46 4.96
N GLN A 275 0.45 -28.76 5.54
CA GLN A 275 -0.49 -29.73 4.99
C GLN A 275 -0.96 -29.40 3.57
N TYR A 276 -1.18 -28.12 3.28
CA TYR A 276 -1.76 -27.65 2.01
C TYR A 276 -0.78 -26.89 1.11
N GLN A 277 0.51 -26.89 1.44
CA GLN A 277 1.60 -26.29 0.65
C GLN A 277 1.41 -24.79 0.38
N PHE A 278 1.14 -24.02 1.43
CA PHE A 278 1.08 -22.56 1.42
C PHE A 278 2.22 -21.94 2.24
N ASP A 279 2.53 -20.69 1.96
CA ASP A 279 3.31 -19.86 2.90
C ASP A 279 2.41 -19.44 4.08
N TRP A 280 2.75 -19.91 5.28
CA TRP A 280 1.96 -19.65 6.48
C TRP A 280 1.87 -18.16 6.84
N LEU A 281 2.89 -17.36 6.49
CA LEU A 281 2.89 -15.91 6.71
C LEU A 281 1.90 -15.20 5.77
N LEU A 282 1.71 -15.69 4.56
CA LEU A 282 0.66 -15.20 3.67
C LEU A 282 -0.74 -15.59 4.18
N LEU A 283 -0.91 -16.80 4.69
CA LEU A 283 -2.19 -17.24 5.25
C LEU A 283 -2.61 -16.45 6.48
N ILE A 284 -1.70 -16.22 7.42
CA ILE A 284 -2.02 -15.43 8.62
C ILE A 284 -2.25 -13.95 8.28
N ALA A 285 -1.54 -13.40 7.29
CA ALA A 285 -1.79 -12.06 6.77
C ALA A 285 -3.19 -11.94 6.14
N MET A 286 -3.66 -12.98 5.46
CA MET A 286 -5.03 -13.05 4.96
C MET A 286 -6.03 -13.08 6.12
N GLY A 287 -5.84 -13.93 7.13
CA GLY A 287 -6.71 -13.98 8.32
C GLY A 287 -6.76 -12.64 9.06
N TYR A 288 -5.65 -11.91 9.09
CA TYR A 288 -5.63 -10.54 9.63
C TYR A 288 -6.47 -9.59 8.77
N GLN A 289 -6.35 -9.64 7.46
CA GLN A 289 -7.14 -8.82 6.54
C GLN A 289 -8.65 -9.11 6.65
N GLU A 290 -9.02 -10.37 6.86
CA GLU A 290 -10.42 -10.81 6.97
C GLU A 290 -11.09 -10.35 8.28
N SER A 291 -10.41 -10.46 9.41
CA SER A 291 -11.04 -10.29 10.72
C SER A 291 -10.18 -9.60 11.79
N GLY A 292 -8.93 -9.23 11.48
CA GLY A 292 -7.92 -8.86 12.48
C GLY A 292 -7.57 -10.06 13.40
N LEU A 293 -7.55 -11.27 12.84
CA LEU A 293 -7.31 -12.52 13.55
C LEU A 293 -8.32 -12.77 14.71
N ASN A 294 -9.55 -12.34 14.56
CA ASN A 294 -10.57 -12.42 15.61
C ASN A 294 -11.70 -13.40 15.26
N GLN A 295 -11.77 -14.51 16.00
CA GLN A 295 -12.79 -15.55 15.80
C GLN A 295 -14.21 -15.08 16.09
N ALA A 296 -14.40 -14.04 16.90
CA ALA A 296 -15.73 -13.53 17.23
C ALA A 296 -16.39 -12.72 16.11
N VAL A 297 -15.62 -12.31 15.09
CA VAL A 297 -16.13 -11.48 13.99
C VAL A 297 -17.14 -12.25 13.15
N ARG A 298 -18.25 -11.57 12.85
CA ARG A 298 -19.31 -12.04 11.94
C ARG A 298 -19.60 -10.94 10.91
N SER A 299 -19.65 -11.30 9.64
CA SER A 299 -20.05 -10.36 8.59
C SER A 299 -21.58 -10.27 8.49
N ARG A 300 -22.08 -9.20 7.85
CA ARG A 300 -23.52 -9.07 7.54
C ARG A 300 -24.02 -10.17 6.61
N ALA A 301 -23.16 -10.73 5.76
CA ALA A 301 -23.49 -11.82 4.85
C ALA A 301 -23.42 -13.21 5.54
N GLY A 302 -23.08 -13.28 6.84
CA GLY A 302 -23.01 -14.52 7.58
C GLY A 302 -21.65 -15.24 7.56
N ALA A 303 -20.59 -14.59 7.07
CA ALA A 303 -19.24 -15.13 7.18
C ALA A 303 -18.75 -15.12 8.64
N ILE A 304 -17.94 -16.10 9.01
CA ILE A 304 -17.60 -16.42 10.39
C ILE A 304 -16.09 -16.46 10.60
N GLY A 305 -15.61 -15.79 11.65
CA GLY A 305 -14.35 -16.06 12.32
C GLY A 305 -13.11 -15.51 11.64
N VAL A 306 -11.97 -16.09 12.03
CA VAL A 306 -10.62 -15.64 11.60
C VAL A 306 -10.52 -15.53 10.10
N MET A 307 -11.01 -16.53 9.36
CA MET A 307 -10.93 -16.60 7.91
C MET A 307 -12.20 -16.13 7.20
N GLN A 308 -13.19 -15.56 7.93
CA GLN A 308 -14.48 -15.12 7.39
C GLN A 308 -15.12 -16.17 6.45
N MET A 309 -15.17 -17.43 6.93
CA MET A 309 -15.73 -18.55 6.17
C MET A 309 -17.25 -18.51 6.12
N MET A 310 -17.81 -18.67 4.92
CA MET A 310 -19.25 -18.90 4.76
C MET A 310 -19.60 -20.34 5.18
N PRO A 311 -20.65 -20.55 6.02
CA PRO A 311 -21.06 -21.89 6.44
C PRO A 311 -21.35 -22.83 5.27
N LYS A 312 -21.94 -22.33 4.18
CA LYS A 312 -22.20 -23.12 2.97
C LYS A 312 -20.90 -23.61 2.33
N THR A 313 -19.90 -22.77 2.22
CA THR A 313 -18.59 -23.14 1.64
C THR A 313 -17.86 -24.14 2.53
N ALA A 314 -17.87 -23.94 3.84
CA ALA A 314 -17.24 -24.87 4.78
C ALA A 314 -17.84 -26.27 4.73
N ARG A 315 -19.16 -26.38 4.50
CA ARG A 315 -19.89 -27.66 4.39
C ARG A 315 -19.87 -28.26 2.98
N SER A 316 -19.30 -27.58 2.00
CA SER A 316 -19.22 -28.13 0.63
C SER A 316 -18.45 -29.45 0.61
N PRO A 317 -18.72 -30.37 -0.34
CA PRO A 317 -17.99 -31.65 -0.40
C PRO A 317 -16.48 -31.51 -0.48
N SER A 318 -15.97 -30.47 -1.16
CA SER A 318 -14.53 -30.23 -1.33
C SER A 318 -13.87 -29.77 -0.02
N VAL A 319 -14.57 -29.03 0.85
CA VAL A 319 -14.05 -28.51 2.13
C VAL A 319 -14.39 -29.45 3.28
N ASN A 320 -15.68 -29.77 3.48
CA ASN A 320 -16.25 -30.68 4.46
C ASN A 320 -15.75 -30.47 5.91
N ILE A 321 -15.83 -29.23 6.40
CA ILE A 321 -15.50 -28.87 7.78
C ILE A 321 -16.72 -28.15 8.38
N ARG A 322 -17.24 -28.65 9.51
CA ARG A 322 -18.53 -28.19 10.06
C ARG A 322 -18.38 -27.16 11.17
N ASP A 323 -17.41 -27.28 12.04
CA ASP A 323 -17.34 -26.53 13.30
C ASP A 323 -16.57 -25.20 13.17
N ILE A 324 -16.84 -24.43 12.12
CA ILE A 324 -16.14 -23.16 11.83
C ILE A 324 -16.40 -22.05 12.87
N HIS A 325 -17.21 -22.31 13.89
CA HIS A 325 -17.37 -21.44 15.04
C HIS A 325 -16.17 -21.50 16.00
N LEU A 326 -15.38 -22.57 15.93
CA LEU A 326 -14.13 -22.76 16.64
C LEU A 326 -12.95 -22.24 15.82
N THR A 327 -11.93 -21.72 16.49
CA THR A 327 -10.80 -21.04 15.84
C THR A 327 -10.01 -21.96 14.90
N GLU A 328 -9.56 -23.12 15.38
CA GLU A 328 -8.77 -24.05 14.57
C GLU A 328 -9.55 -24.61 13.37
N PRO A 329 -10.79 -25.13 13.51
CA PRO A 329 -11.59 -25.55 12.38
C PRO A 329 -11.90 -24.42 11.38
N ASN A 330 -12.04 -23.17 11.84
CA ASN A 330 -12.23 -22.03 10.97
C ASN A 330 -11.02 -21.77 10.09
N ILE A 331 -9.83 -21.77 10.68
CA ILE A 331 -8.56 -21.64 9.94
C ILE A 331 -8.40 -22.81 8.99
N HIS A 332 -8.61 -24.03 9.43
CA HIS A 332 -8.54 -25.23 8.60
C HIS A 332 -9.46 -25.12 7.37
N ALA A 333 -10.73 -24.76 7.58
CA ALA A 333 -11.71 -24.61 6.50
C ALA A 333 -11.26 -23.55 5.46
N GLY A 334 -10.74 -22.42 5.94
CA GLY A 334 -10.26 -21.34 5.06
C GLY A 334 -9.06 -21.78 4.23
N VAL A 335 -8.07 -22.42 4.85
CA VAL A 335 -6.86 -22.88 4.15
C VAL A 335 -7.18 -24.02 3.18
N LYS A 336 -8.02 -24.98 3.59
CA LYS A 336 -8.49 -26.05 2.69
C LYS A 336 -9.26 -25.51 1.50
N TYR A 337 -10.11 -24.51 1.69
CA TYR A 337 -10.80 -23.85 0.59
C TYR A 337 -9.83 -23.15 -0.37
N LEU A 338 -8.78 -22.48 0.14
CA LEU A 338 -7.73 -21.92 -0.71
C LEU A 338 -7.03 -23.01 -1.54
N ARG A 339 -6.79 -24.21 -0.98
CA ARG A 339 -6.21 -25.33 -1.72
C ARG A 339 -7.13 -25.77 -2.86
N VAL A 340 -8.43 -25.91 -2.57
CA VAL A 340 -9.44 -26.21 -3.60
C VAL A 340 -9.40 -25.17 -4.72
N LEU A 341 -9.33 -23.88 -4.37
CA LEU A 341 -9.24 -22.80 -5.36
C LEU A 341 -7.98 -22.91 -6.23
N VAL A 342 -6.85 -23.28 -5.65
CA VAL A 342 -5.60 -23.48 -6.40
C VAL A 342 -5.73 -24.67 -7.32
N ASP A 343 -6.15 -25.84 -6.81
CA ASP A 343 -6.20 -27.08 -7.58
C ASP A 343 -7.18 -27.02 -8.75
N GLU A 344 -8.35 -26.41 -8.53
CA GLU A 344 -9.38 -26.34 -9.56
C GLU A 344 -9.17 -25.20 -10.57
N TYR A 345 -8.49 -24.10 -10.17
CA TYR A 345 -8.47 -22.89 -11.00
C TYR A 345 -7.08 -22.31 -11.29
N PHE A 346 -6.05 -22.66 -10.52
CA PHE A 346 -4.74 -22.00 -10.64
C PHE A 346 -3.57 -23.00 -10.67
N ASP A 347 -3.81 -24.24 -11.05
CA ASP A 347 -2.81 -25.28 -11.24
C ASP A 347 -2.13 -25.19 -12.63
N ASP A 348 -1.76 -23.98 -13.01
CA ASP A 348 -1.04 -23.67 -14.24
C ASP A 348 0.47 -23.62 -13.90
N PRO A 349 1.33 -24.45 -14.53
CA PRO A 349 2.77 -24.47 -14.25
C PRO A 349 3.46 -23.14 -14.56
N GLY A 350 2.86 -22.29 -15.40
CA GLY A 350 3.37 -20.94 -15.67
C GLY A 350 3.14 -19.94 -14.53
N ILE A 351 2.34 -20.29 -13.51
CA ILE A 351 2.11 -19.42 -12.35
C ILE A 351 3.11 -19.78 -11.25
N ASP A 352 3.96 -18.86 -10.83
CA ASP A 352 4.86 -19.07 -9.71
C ASP A 352 4.13 -19.22 -8.36
N ALA A 353 4.81 -19.75 -7.35
CA ALA A 353 4.22 -20.07 -6.05
C ALA A 353 3.57 -18.86 -5.36
N LEU A 354 4.16 -17.65 -5.46
CA LEU A 354 3.59 -16.44 -4.88
C LEU A 354 2.32 -16.02 -5.62
N ASN A 355 2.38 -15.92 -6.94
CA ASN A 355 1.24 -15.51 -7.75
C ASN A 355 0.07 -16.48 -7.66
N ARG A 356 0.35 -17.79 -7.53
CA ARG A 356 -0.68 -18.82 -7.29
C ARG A 356 -1.48 -18.54 -6.02
N GLN A 357 -0.81 -18.18 -4.93
CA GLN A 357 -1.46 -17.79 -3.67
C GLN A 357 -2.22 -16.47 -3.81
N LEU A 358 -1.65 -15.47 -4.48
CA LEU A 358 -2.32 -14.18 -4.70
C LEU A 358 -3.60 -14.33 -5.53
N PHE A 359 -3.59 -15.20 -6.56
CA PHE A 359 -4.80 -15.53 -7.32
C PHE A 359 -5.83 -16.26 -6.47
N ALA A 360 -5.41 -17.19 -5.61
CA ALA A 360 -6.33 -17.86 -4.69
C ALA A 360 -6.98 -16.85 -3.72
N PHE A 361 -6.24 -15.87 -3.21
CA PHE A 361 -6.79 -14.80 -2.36
C PHE A 361 -7.77 -13.90 -3.13
N ALA A 362 -7.45 -13.54 -4.38
CA ALA A 362 -8.35 -12.81 -5.23
C ALA A 362 -9.66 -13.59 -5.49
N ALA A 363 -9.54 -14.90 -5.73
CA ALA A 363 -10.67 -15.80 -5.95
C ALA A 363 -11.51 -16.03 -4.69
N TYR A 364 -10.88 -16.10 -3.52
CA TYR A 364 -11.56 -16.18 -2.24
C TYR A 364 -12.49 -14.97 -2.01
N ASN A 365 -11.98 -13.78 -2.34
CA ASN A 365 -12.71 -12.52 -2.18
C ASN A 365 -13.75 -12.26 -3.28
N ALA A 366 -13.38 -12.46 -4.56
CA ALA A 366 -14.21 -12.07 -5.71
C ALA A 366 -14.89 -13.24 -6.43
N GLY A 367 -14.52 -14.46 -6.10
CA GLY A 367 -14.96 -15.68 -6.77
C GLY A 367 -14.01 -16.18 -7.86
N PRO A 368 -13.85 -17.52 -8.01
CA PRO A 368 -12.86 -18.12 -8.90
C PRO A 368 -13.14 -17.88 -10.38
N THR A 369 -14.36 -18.06 -10.83
CA THR A 369 -14.76 -17.85 -12.24
C THR A 369 -14.43 -16.43 -12.70
N ARG A 370 -14.70 -15.45 -11.84
CA ARG A 370 -14.41 -14.04 -12.12
C ARG A 370 -12.90 -13.79 -12.20
N THR A 371 -12.12 -14.36 -11.30
CA THR A 371 -10.66 -14.24 -11.30
C THR A 371 -10.05 -14.87 -12.56
N GLN A 372 -10.54 -16.02 -13.00
CA GLN A 372 -10.14 -16.65 -14.27
C GLN A 372 -10.48 -15.77 -15.49
N GLN A 373 -11.63 -15.12 -15.48
CA GLN A 373 -12.00 -14.19 -16.54
C GLN A 373 -11.05 -12.99 -16.61
N LEU A 374 -10.66 -12.44 -15.44
CA LEU A 374 -9.70 -11.33 -15.37
C LEU A 374 -8.31 -11.74 -15.90
N ARG A 375 -7.84 -12.95 -15.65
CA ARG A 375 -6.60 -13.48 -16.21
C ARG A 375 -6.67 -13.54 -17.73
N ARG A 376 -7.75 -14.10 -18.30
CA ARG A 376 -7.95 -14.16 -19.78
C ARG A 376 -7.99 -12.76 -20.39
N GLU A 377 -8.66 -11.81 -19.74
CA GLU A 377 -8.72 -10.44 -20.20
C GLU A 377 -7.38 -9.72 -20.11
N ALA A 378 -6.57 -10.02 -19.11
CA ALA A 378 -5.20 -9.50 -18.98
C ALA A 378 -4.33 -9.97 -20.16
N ALA A 379 -4.36 -11.28 -20.50
CA ALA A 379 -3.69 -11.82 -21.67
C ALA A 379 -4.12 -11.12 -22.96
N ALA A 380 -5.43 -10.91 -23.16
CA ALA A 380 -5.96 -10.24 -24.33
C ALA A 380 -5.54 -8.75 -24.43
N GLN A 381 -5.10 -8.13 -23.32
CA GLN A 381 -4.55 -6.78 -23.28
C GLN A 381 -3.00 -6.74 -23.36
N GLY A 382 -2.33 -7.87 -23.60
CA GLY A 382 -0.87 -7.98 -23.64
C GLY A 382 -0.20 -7.92 -22.27
N LEU A 383 -0.96 -8.17 -21.19
CA LEU A 383 -0.45 -8.25 -19.83
C LEU A 383 -0.13 -9.71 -19.48
N ASP A 384 0.75 -9.94 -18.51
CA ASP A 384 1.08 -11.28 -18.02
C ASP A 384 -0.09 -11.85 -17.19
N ALA A 385 -0.82 -12.81 -17.74
CA ALA A 385 -1.95 -13.46 -17.07
C ALA A 385 -1.55 -14.29 -15.84
N ASN A 386 -0.26 -14.57 -15.67
CA ASN A 386 0.30 -15.39 -14.60
C ASN A 386 0.88 -14.54 -13.45
N LYS A 387 0.76 -13.20 -13.54
CA LYS A 387 1.17 -12.25 -12.50
C LYS A 387 0.01 -11.41 -12.03
N TRP A 388 -0.14 -11.32 -10.71
CA TRP A 388 -1.18 -10.47 -10.11
C TRP A 388 -0.81 -9.00 -10.20
N PHE A 389 0.28 -8.59 -9.51
CA PHE A 389 0.69 -7.19 -9.44
C PHE A 389 1.09 -6.65 -10.81
N ASP A 390 0.65 -5.43 -11.11
CA ASP A 390 0.88 -4.70 -12.36
C ASP A 390 0.32 -5.37 -13.63
N ASN A 391 -0.36 -6.49 -13.52
CA ASN A 391 -0.94 -7.24 -14.63
C ASN A 391 -2.44 -7.50 -14.44
N VAL A 392 -2.83 -8.63 -13.86
CA VAL A 392 -4.24 -8.97 -13.64
C VAL A 392 -4.92 -7.99 -12.69
N GLU A 393 -4.21 -7.46 -11.73
CA GLU A 393 -4.65 -6.39 -10.83
C GLU A 393 -5.21 -5.18 -11.59
N LEU A 394 -4.57 -4.74 -12.67
CA LEU A 394 -5.01 -3.60 -13.46
C LEU A 394 -6.37 -3.84 -14.13
N VAL A 395 -6.59 -5.07 -14.58
CA VAL A 395 -7.87 -5.49 -15.17
C VAL A 395 -8.94 -5.60 -14.08
N ALA A 396 -8.59 -6.22 -12.95
CA ALA A 396 -9.47 -6.34 -11.79
C ALA A 396 -9.98 -4.96 -11.30
N ALA A 397 -9.07 -3.99 -11.18
CA ALA A 397 -9.41 -2.62 -10.78
C ALA A 397 -10.44 -1.95 -11.71
N LYS A 398 -10.41 -2.28 -13.00
CA LYS A 398 -11.35 -1.73 -14.00
C LYS A 398 -12.69 -2.45 -14.04
N ARG A 399 -12.70 -3.78 -13.85
CA ARG A 399 -13.86 -4.65 -14.13
C ARG A 399 -14.71 -4.96 -12.91
N ILE A 400 -14.11 -5.26 -11.78
CA ILE A 400 -14.81 -5.71 -10.58
C ILE A 400 -14.74 -4.72 -9.41
N GLY A 401 -14.17 -3.56 -9.69
CA GLY A 401 -13.92 -2.58 -8.65
C GLY A 401 -12.60 -2.87 -7.92
N ARG A 402 -12.35 -2.09 -6.86
CA ARG A 402 -11.04 -2.05 -6.24
C ARG A 402 -10.95 -2.80 -4.92
N GLU A 403 -12.06 -3.37 -4.48
CA GLU A 403 -12.13 -4.10 -3.21
C GLU A 403 -11.18 -5.29 -3.21
N THR A 404 -11.25 -6.14 -4.22
CA THR A 404 -10.38 -7.31 -4.37
C THR A 404 -8.91 -6.92 -4.53
N VAL A 405 -8.64 -5.87 -5.30
CA VAL A 405 -7.27 -5.34 -5.47
C VAL A 405 -6.71 -4.86 -4.14
N GLN A 406 -7.48 -4.08 -3.39
CA GLN A 406 -7.09 -3.61 -2.05
C GLN A 406 -6.92 -4.78 -1.08
N PHE A 407 -7.79 -5.79 -1.17
CA PHE A 407 -7.70 -6.99 -0.35
C PHE A 407 -6.36 -7.69 -0.53
N VAL A 408 -5.99 -8.04 -1.78
CA VAL A 408 -4.73 -8.72 -2.08
C VAL A 408 -3.51 -7.86 -1.72
N SER A 409 -3.55 -6.55 -2.02
CA SER A 409 -2.47 -5.63 -1.66
C SER A 409 -2.27 -5.53 -0.14
N ASN A 410 -3.35 -5.48 0.65
CA ASN A 410 -3.27 -5.47 2.11
C ASN A 410 -2.71 -6.79 2.67
N VAL A 411 -3.15 -7.94 2.13
CA VAL A 411 -2.60 -9.24 2.54
C VAL A 411 -1.09 -9.27 2.33
N PHE A 412 -0.61 -8.84 1.15
CA PHE A 412 0.82 -8.81 0.86
C PHE A 412 1.60 -7.86 1.78
N LYS A 413 1.06 -6.68 2.07
CA LYS A 413 1.63 -5.74 3.03
C LYS A 413 1.82 -6.36 4.42
N TYR A 414 0.78 -7.02 4.94
CA TYR A 414 0.85 -7.69 6.24
C TYR A 414 1.83 -8.86 6.24
N TYR A 415 1.91 -9.58 5.13
CA TYR A 415 2.92 -10.62 4.93
C TYR A 415 4.35 -10.08 5.13
N ILE A 416 4.71 -8.95 4.50
CA ILE A 416 6.03 -8.34 4.66
C ILE A 416 6.29 -7.95 6.13
N ALA A 417 5.29 -7.35 6.79
CA ALA A 417 5.42 -6.99 8.21
C ALA A 417 5.66 -8.22 9.10
N TYR A 418 4.91 -9.29 8.88
CA TYR A 418 5.07 -10.53 9.66
C TYR A 418 6.39 -11.24 9.37
N LYS A 419 6.80 -11.30 8.11
CA LYS A 419 8.09 -11.87 7.70
C LYS A 419 9.25 -11.20 8.42
N LEU A 420 9.30 -9.87 8.41
CA LEU A 420 10.32 -9.11 9.13
C LEU A 420 10.27 -9.33 10.65
N SER A 421 9.07 -9.50 11.23
CA SER A 421 8.93 -9.81 12.66
C SER A 421 9.52 -11.17 13.01
N VAL A 422 9.24 -12.19 12.20
CA VAL A 422 9.76 -13.56 12.40
C VAL A 422 11.29 -13.57 12.25
N GLU A 423 11.81 -13.01 11.16
CA GLU A 423 13.25 -12.93 10.90
C GLU A 423 14.01 -12.24 12.07
N ARG A 424 13.48 -11.14 12.62
CA ARG A 424 14.08 -10.49 13.79
C ARG A 424 14.06 -11.34 15.05
N THR A 425 12.98 -12.07 15.26
CA THR A 425 12.88 -12.97 16.42
C THR A 425 13.92 -14.07 16.32
N GLU A 426 14.06 -14.66 15.14
CA GLU A 426 15.07 -15.68 14.86
C GLU A 426 16.50 -15.15 15.01
N GLU A 427 16.80 -13.95 14.49
CA GLU A 427 18.09 -13.30 14.66
C GLU A 427 18.44 -13.04 16.15
N ARG A 428 17.44 -12.59 16.95
CA ARG A 428 17.62 -12.36 18.39
C ARG A 428 17.89 -13.67 19.13
N GLU A 429 17.15 -14.73 18.84
CA GLU A 429 17.34 -16.02 19.47
C GLU A 429 18.70 -16.65 19.06
N ALA A 430 19.11 -16.47 17.81
CA ALA A 430 20.44 -16.88 17.35
C ALA A 430 21.55 -16.12 18.08
N ALA A 431 21.38 -14.80 18.29
CA ALA A 431 22.35 -13.98 19.03
C ALA A 431 22.49 -14.40 20.49
N LYS A 432 21.40 -14.76 21.18
CA LYS A 432 21.41 -15.27 22.55
C LYS A 432 22.17 -16.61 22.70
N LYS A 433 22.26 -17.40 21.66
CA LYS A 433 22.94 -18.71 21.65
C LYS A 433 24.42 -18.62 21.31
N LYS A 434 24.94 -17.45 20.92
CA LYS A 434 26.38 -17.26 20.69
C LYS A 434 27.09 -17.25 22.04
N PRO A 435 28.13 -18.08 22.25
CA PRO A 435 28.93 -18.02 23.48
C PRO A 435 29.61 -16.65 23.60
N VAL A 436 29.62 -16.10 24.81
CA VAL A 436 30.27 -14.84 25.16
C VAL A 436 31.79 -15.04 25.13
#